data_e7f8ffd084bb9812c661b67f243e15d2
#
_entry.id   e7f8ffd084bb9812c661b67f243e15d2
#
_cell.length_a   1.000
_cell.length_b   1.000
_cell.length_c   1.000
_cell.angle_alpha   90.00
_cell.angle_beta   90.00
_cell.angle_gamma   90.00
#
_symmetry.space_group_name_H-M   'P 1'
#
loop_
_entity.id
_entity.type
_entity.pdbx_description
1 polymer ?
#
loop_
_entity_poly.entity_id
_entity_poly.type
_entity_poly.pdbx_seq_one_letter_code
_entity_poly.pdbx_strand_id
1 'polypeptide(L)'
;MLTYQTLPARHVSEFAAAVREGLSKPGQRELPSKYLYDEVGSALFEAICLLPEYGLTRADARLLQTHAQEIVDLLPSPIHVAELGSGSGKKTRWILEALSRRQQTYYFPIEISPSALAACEKELGQIDLVSMVGYEQPYLEGLQAVVQGRNAGDHLLVLFLGSTIGNFDRAAGEDFLRAVRDILRPGDVLLLGTDLEKDVTTQLLAYNDPAGVTAAFNLNLLVRINRELGADFDLALFEHEARWNYEERRIEMHLRSMQRQSVNIPAANLRAMFNQGETIWTESSHKYRPEEVVRMAERTGFRCEGQWIDEEWAFAQNLLVVA
;
A
#
# COMPACT_ATOMS: atom_id res chain seq x y z
N MET A 1 8.35 -3.96 30.96
CA MET A 1 7.13 -3.20 31.33
C MET A 1 6.77 -2.43 30.06
N LEU A 2 5.81 -2.96 29.30
CA LEU A 2 5.39 -2.35 28.04
C LEU A 2 4.61 -1.07 28.37
N THR A 3 5.19 0.07 28.09
CA THR A 3 4.50 1.36 28.11
C THR A 3 3.59 1.43 26.88
N TYR A 4 2.29 1.30 27.09
CA TYR A 4 1.29 1.63 26.08
C TYR A 4 1.42 3.13 25.79
N GLN A 5 1.98 3.49 24.64
CA GLN A 5 1.84 4.85 24.13
C GLN A 5 0.37 5.01 23.72
N THR A 6 -0.36 5.83 24.45
CA THR A 6 -1.66 6.33 24.02
C THR A 6 -1.44 7.06 22.69
N LEU A 7 -2.14 6.64 21.63
CA LEU A 7 -2.14 7.34 20.36
C LEU A 7 -2.35 8.84 20.59
N PRO A 8 -1.61 9.72 19.93
CA PRO A 8 -1.80 11.15 20.06
C PRO A 8 -3.27 11.51 19.80
N ALA A 9 -3.85 12.39 20.62
CA ALA A 9 -5.27 12.80 20.53
C ALA A 9 -5.69 13.25 19.12
N ARG A 10 -4.76 13.75 18.33
CA ARG A 10 -4.94 14.13 16.93
C ARG A 10 -5.30 12.93 16.02
N HIS A 11 -4.61 11.79 16.17
CA HIS A 11 -4.90 10.58 15.37
C HIS A 11 -6.28 10.00 15.68
N VAL A 12 -6.67 9.96 16.94
CA VAL A 12 -8.02 9.51 17.34
C VAL A 12 -9.09 10.42 16.73
N SER A 13 -8.87 11.73 16.69
CA SER A 13 -9.82 12.68 16.09
C SER A 13 -9.95 12.54 14.57
N GLU A 14 -8.85 12.31 13.86
CA GLU A 14 -8.87 12.08 12.41
C GLU A 14 -9.54 10.75 12.06
N PHE A 15 -9.25 9.68 12.81
CA PHE A 15 -9.89 8.39 12.62
C PHE A 15 -11.40 8.46 12.90
N ALA A 16 -11.80 9.08 14.00
CA ALA A 16 -13.21 9.29 14.35
C ALA A 16 -13.95 10.10 13.28
N ALA A 17 -13.32 11.14 12.72
CA ALA A 17 -13.89 11.95 11.64
C ALA A 17 -14.08 11.12 10.36
N ALA A 18 -13.08 10.34 9.96
CA ALA A 18 -13.15 9.47 8.78
C ALA A 18 -14.23 8.38 8.94
N VAL A 19 -14.32 7.75 10.12
CA VAL A 19 -15.37 6.76 10.42
C VAL A 19 -16.75 7.41 10.37
N ARG A 20 -16.92 8.60 10.96
CA ARG A 20 -18.19 9.33 10.90
C ARG A 20 -18.59 9.66 9.47
N GLU A 21 -17.66 10.21 8.68
CA GLU A 21 -17.91 10.56 7.29
C GLU A 21 -18.29 9.33 6.47
N GLY A 22 -17.47 8.28 6.51
CA GLY A 22 -17.64 7.09 5.67
C GLY A 22 -18.91 6.29 6.02
N LEU A 23 -19.21 6.12 7.32
CA LEU A 23 -20.41 5.38 7.74
C LEU A 23 -21.70 6.20 7.68
N SER A 24 -21.63 7.53 7.49
CA SER A 24 -22.80 8.39 7.29
C SER A 24 -23.12 8.61 5.82
N LYS A 25 -22.31 8.10 4.88
CA LYS A 25 -22.58 8.26 3.44
C LYS A 25 -23.94 7.66 3.07
N PRO A 26 -24.75 8.38 2.27
CA PRO A 26 -25.93 7.79 1.68
C PRO A 26 -25.51 6.80 0.59
N GLY A 27 -26.17 5.65 0.49
CA GLY A 27 -25.83 4.59 -0.44
C GLY A 27 -24.69 3.69 0.07
N GLN A 28 -23.59 3.61 -0.65
CA GLN A 28 -22.46 2.77 -0.24
C GLN A 28 -21.64 3.44 0.86
N ARG A 29 -21.63 2.80 2.04
CA ARG A 29 -20.74 3.17 3.13
C ARG A 29 -19.34 2.68 2.85
N GLU A 30 -18.35 3.41 3.31
CA GLU A 30 -16.94 3.08 3.10
C GLU A 30 -16.07 3.48 4.28
N LEU A 31 -14.91 2.86 4.37
CA LEU A 31 -13.86 3.24 5.32
C LEU A 31 -12.52 3.26 4.58
N PRO A 32 -11.67 4.28 4.81
CA PRO A 32 -10.38 4.35 4.12
C PRO A 32 -9.47 3.17 4.47
N SER A 33 -8.91 2.53 3.45
CA SER A 33 -8.08 1.32 3.56
C SER A 33 -6.81 1.51 4.42
N LYS A 34 -6.30 2.74 4.55
CA LYS A 34 -5.16 3.04 5.44
C LYS A 34 -5.38 2.61 6.89
N TYR A 35 -6.64 2.50 7.32
CA TYR A 35 -6.98 2.08 8.69
C TYR A 35 -6.97 0.56 8.90
N LEU A 36 -6.83 -0.22 7.85
CA LEU A 36 -6.60 -1.68 7.94
C LEU A 36 -5.23 -2.01 8.56
N TYR A 37 -4.25 -1.11 8.47
CA TYR A 37 -2.84 -1.34 8.78
C TYR A 37 -2.46 -0.80 10.17
N ASP A 38 -3.18 -1.22 11.25
CA ASP A 38 -2.65 -1.13 12.61
C ASP A 38 -1.64 -2.28 12.85
N GLU A 39 -1.12 -2.41 14.06
CA GLU A 39 -0.14 -3.46 14.39
C GLU A 39 -0.65 -4.87 14.07
N VAL A 40 -1.91 -5.18 14.41
CA VAL A 40 -2.54 -6.48 14.13
C VAL A 40 -2.81 -6.63 12.63
N GLY A 41 -3.35 -5.60 11.99
CA GLY A 41 -3.61 -5.60 10.55
C GLY A 41 -2.33 -5.77 9.73
N SER A 42 -1.25 -5.11 10.10
CA SER A 42 0.07 -5.28 9.44
C SER A 42 0.58 -6.72 9.57
N ALA A 43 0.43 -7.35 10.75
CA ALA A 43 0.80 -8.75 10.95
C ALA A 43 -0.07 -9.72 10.11
N LEU A 44 -1.38 -9.44 10.02
CA LEU A 44 -2.29 -10.21 9.18
C LEU A 44 -1.96 -10.04 7.69
N PHE A 45 -1.59 -8.84 7.26
CA PHE A 45 -1.16 -8.60 5.88
C PHE A 45 0.14 -9.35 5.54
N GLU A 46 1.12 -9.38 6.45
CA GLU A 46 2.32 -10.23 6.27
C GLU A 46 1.93 -11.73 6.13
N ALA A 47 0.92 -12.19 6.88
CA ALA A 47 0.41 -13.55 6.73
C ALA A 47 -0.30 -13.76 5.38
N ILE A 48 -1.09 -12.79 4.88
CA ILE A 48 -1.69 -12.81 3.54
C ILE A 48 -0.61 -12.94 2.47
N CYS A 49 0.50 -12.21 2.59
CA CYS A 49 1.62 -12.27 1.64
C CYS A 49 2.27 -13.67 1.53
N LEU A 50 2.06 -14.55 2.52
CA LEU A 50 2.57 -15.92 2.52
C LEU A 50 1.56 -16.95 1.95
N LEU A 51 0.31 -16.55 1.75
CA LEU A 51 -0.72 -17.46 1.24
C LEU A 51 -0.43 -17.89 -0.20
N PRO A 52 -0.66 -19.16 -0.55
CA PRO A 52 -0.49 -19.64 -1.92
C PRO A 52 -1.43 -18.93 -2.91
N GLU A 53 -2.60 -18.52 -2.46
CA GLU A 53 -3.59 -17.81 -3.25
C GLU A 53 -3.19 -16.36 -3.55
N TYR A 54 -2.37 -15.72 -2.71
CA TYR A 54 -1.92 -14.34 -2.88
C TYR A 54 -0.58 -14.28 -3.62
N GLY A 55 -0.60 -14.52 -4.93
CA GLY A 55 0.61 -14.57 -5.77
C GLY A 55 1.30 -13.23 -6.03
N LEU A 56 0.62 -12.10 -5.78
CA LEU A 56 1.12 -10.75 -6.05
C LEU A 56 2.50 -10.49 -5.42
N THR A 57 2.65 -10.79 -4.12
CA THR A 57 3.91 -10.55 -3.41
C THR A 57 5.06 -11.39 -3.96
N ARG A 58 4.77 -12.65 -4.35
CA ARG A 58 5.78 -13.54 -4.95
C ARG A 58 6.20 -13.09 -6.34
N ALA A 59 5.25 -12.62 -7.16
CA ALA A 59 5.53 -12.09 -8.48
C ALA A 59 6.40 -10.82 -8.42
N ASP A 60 6.03 -9.91 -7.54
CA ASP A 60 6.80 -8.69 -7.26
C ASP A 60 8.24 -9.02 -6.83
N ALA A 61 8.39 -9.97 -5.90
CA ALA A 61 9.70 -10.43 -5.45
C ALA A 61 10.52 -11.11 -6.57
N ARG A 62 9.90 -11.98 -7.40
CA ARG A 62 10.58 -12.64 -8.53
C ARG A 62 11.11 -11.61 -9.53
N LEU A 63 10.30 -10.61 -9.89
CA LEU A 63 10.73 -9.55 -10.81
C LEU A 63 11.92 -8.78 -10.27
N LEU A 64 11.85 -8.34 -9.00
CA LEU A 64 12.97 -7.62 -8.39
C LEU A 64 14.21 -8.51 -8.26
N GLN A 65 14.06 -9.77 -7.86
CA GLN A 65 15.17 -10.70 -7.77
C GLN A 65 15.85 -10.95 -9.13
N THR A 66 15.05 -11.08 -10.18
CA THR A 66 15.56 -11.41 -11.52
C THR A 66 16.16 -10.20 -12.22
N HIS A 67 15.51 -9.02 -12.09
CA HIS A 67 15.82 -7.84 -12.90
C HIS A 67 16.48 -6.70 -12.12
N ALA A 68 16.80 -6.86 -10.81
CA ALA A 68 17.40 -5.79 -10.02
C ALA A 68 18.65 -5.19 -10.66
N GLN A 69 19.55 -6.02 -11.20
CA GLN A 69 20.77 -5.51 -11.84
C GLN A 69 20.45 -4.77 -13.13
N GLU A 70 19.56 -5.29 -13.98
CA GLU A 70 19.11 -4.64 -15.21
C GLU A 70 18.45 -3.27 -14.92
N ILE A 71 17.58 -3.23 -13.89
CA ILE A 71 16.96 -1.97 -13.45
C ILE A 71 18.04 -0.98 -13.01
N VAL A 72 18.97 -1.41 -12.17
CA VAL A 72 20.04 -0.55 -11.63
C VAL A 72 20.97 -0.04 -12.74
N ASP A 73 21.23 -0.83 -13.77
CA ASP A 73 22.09 -0.43 -14.90
C ASP A 73 21.47 0.70 -15.75
N LEU A 74 20.14 0.86 -15.72
CA LEU A 74 19.42 1.97 -16.36
C LEU A 74 19.41 3.26 -15.52
N LEU A 75 19.80 3.21 -14.25
CA LEU A 75 19.73 4.36 -13.36
C LEU A 75 20.94 5.30 -13.49
N PRO A 76 20.73 6.62 -13.29
CA PRO A 76 21.85 7.56 -13.17
C PRO A 76 22.69 7.29 -11.92
N SER A 77 23.86 7.93 -11.82
CA SER A 77 24.74 7.84 -10.64
C SER A 77 25.30 9.23 -10.33
N PRO A 78 25.40 9.64 -9.06
CA PRO A 78 24.93 8.91 -7.87
C PRO A 78 23.39 8.91 -7.72
N ILE A 79 22.85 7.84 -7.15
CA ILE A 79 21.41 7.71 -6.88
C ILE A 79 21.14 7.14 -5.50
N HIS A 80 20.15 7.65 -4.82
CA HIS A 80 19.64 7.18 -3.54
C HIS A 80 18.24 6.61 -3.70
N VAL A 81 17.74 5.89 -2.70
CA VAL A 81 16.47 5.19 -2.77
C VAL A 81 15.50 5.74 -1.72
N ALA A 82 14.30 6.14 -2.11
CA ALA A 82 13.17 6.38 -1.22
C ALA A 82 12.07 5.34 -1.52
N GLU A 83 11.40 4.84 -0.49
CA GLU A 83 10.32 3.86 -0.69
C GLU A 83 9.06 4.32 0.01
N LEU A 84 7.98 4.39 -0.76
CA LEU A 84 6.65 4.78 -0.29
C LEU A 84 5.90 3.52 0.20
N GLY A 85 5.77 3.36 1.50
CA GLY A 85 5.19 2.17 2.12
C GLY A 85 6.16 0.99 2.10
N SER A 86 7.28 1.13 2.81
CA SER A 86 8.34 0.11 2.80
C SER A 86 7.91 -1.23 3.40
N GLY A 87 6.92 -1.22 4.30
CA GLY A 87 6.59 -2.41 5.07
C GLY A 87 7.84 -3.00 5.73
N SER A 88 8.04 -4.31 5.60
CA SER A 88 9.24 -4.99 6.13
C SER A 88 10.50 -4.86 5.25
N GLY A 89 10.42 -4.23 4.08
CA GLY A 89 11.56 -4.03 3.16
C GLY A 89 12.11 -5.27 2.45
N LYS A 90 11.55 -6.45 2.66
CA LYS A 90 12.09 -7.73 2.13
C LYS A 90 12.34 -7.70 0.63
N LYS A 91 11.43 -7.10 -0.15
CA LYS A 91 11.54 -7.03 -1.61
C LYS A 91 12.60 -6.02 -2.06
N THR A 92 12.75 -4.94 -1.33
CA THR A 92 13.67 -3.84 -1.62
C THR A 92 15.12 -4.26 -1.51
N ARG A 93 15.40 -5.32 -0.74
CA ARG A 93 16.74 -5.92 -0.60
C ARG A 93 17.43 -6.10 -1.96
N TRP A 94 16.74 -6.64 -2.96
CA TRP A 94 17.33 -6.93 -4.27
C TRP A 94 17.87 -5.69 -4.99
N ILE A 95 17.12 -4.58 -4.92
CA ILE A 95 17.54 -3.30 -5.51
C ILE A 95 18.72 -2.72 -4.72
N LEU A 96 18.66 -2.74 -3.38
CA LEU A 96 19.74 -2.20 -2.54
C LEU A 96 21.04 -3.01 -2.67
N GLU A 97 20.98 -4.34 -2.74
CA GLU A 97 22.13 -5.19 -3.00
C GLU A 97 22.73 -4.98 -4.39
N ALA A 98 21.92 -4.75 -5.41
CA ALA A 98 22.42 -4.41 -6.73
C ALA A 98 23.10 -3.02 -6.76
N LEU A 99 22.53 -2.03 -6.08
CA LEU A 99 23.12 -0.69 -5.95
C LEU A 99 24.40 -0.70 -5.15
N SER A 100 24.49 -1.48 -4.06
CA SER A 100 25.67 -1.56 -3.20
C SER A 100 26.92 -2.08 -3.92
N ARG A 101 26.76 -2.84 -5.00
CA ARG A 101 27.89 -3.28 -5.86
C ARG A 101 28.48 -2.15 -6.69
N ARG A 102 27.74 -1.05 -6.85
CA ARG A 102 28.09 0.05 -7.74
C ARG A 102 28.48 1.33 -7.00
N GLN A 103 27.81 1.62 -5.87
CA GLN A 103 28.00 2.85 -5.11
C GLN A 103 27.55 2.74 -3.67
N GLN A 104 27.98 3.68 -2.83
CA GLN A 104 27.35 3.93 -1.55
C GLN A 104 25.98 4.59 -1.77
N THR A 105 24.96 4.13 -1.06
CA THR A 105 23.57 4.57 -1.26
C THR A 105 22.93 4.88 0.09
N TYR A 106 22.11 5.95 0.13
CA TYR A 106 21.16 6.16 1.21
C TYR A 106 19.82 5.54 0.83
N TYR A 107 19.21 4.89 1.81
CA TYR A 107 17.86 4.35 1.71
C TYR A 107 16.93 5.04 2.71
N PHE A 108 15.82 5.56 2.22
CA PHE A 108 14.82 6.35 2.94
C PHE A 108 13.47 5.63 2.93
N PRO A 109 13.23 4.64 3.81
CA PRO A 109 11.90 4.06 3.96
C PRO A 109 10.93 5.09 4.56
N ILE A 110 9.80 5.28 3.89
CA ILE A 110 8.71 6.18 4.29
C ILE A 110 7.51 5.30 4.63
N GLU A 111 7.14 5.26 5.91
CA GLU A 111 6.13 4.33 6.42
C GLU A 111 5.42 4.95 7.64
N ILE A 112 4.12 4.79 7.74
CA ILE A 112 3.34 5.33 8.87
C ILE A 112 3.34 4.41 10.10
N SER A 113 3.76 3.15 9.93
CA SER A 113 3.82 2.15 10.99
C SER A 113 5.24 2.07 11.59
N PRO A 114 5.43 2.48 12.87
CA PRO A 114 6.73 2.36 13.53
C PRO A 114 7.24 0.92 13.60
N SER A 115 6.33 -0.05 13.77
CA SER A 115 6.69 -1.47 13.80
C SER A 115 7.18 -1.99 12.45
N ALA A 116 6.60 -1.50 11.35
CA ALA A 116 7.06 -1.83 10.01
C ALA A 116 8.43 -1.21 9.72
N LEU A 117 8.69 0.05 10.12
CA LEU A 117 10.01 0.67 10.01
C LEU A 117 11.06 -0.09 10.80
N ALA A 118 10.76 -0.52 12.02
CA ALA A 118 11.68 -1.33 12.83
C ALA A 118 11.97 -2.70 12.19
N ALA A 119 10.96 -3.34 11.57
CA ALA A 119 11.14 -4.57 10.82
C ALA A 119 12.01 -4.36 9.57
N CYS A 120 11.82 -3.25 8.86
CA CYS A 120 12.61 -2.85 7.71
C CYS A 120 14.08 -2.61 8.09
N GLU A 121 14.34 -1.90 9.19
CA GLU A 121 15.68 -1.70 9.71
C GLU A 121 16.39 -3.02 10.05
N LYS A 122 15.69 -3.91 10.71
CA LYS A 122 16.22 -5.24 11.04
C LYS A 122 16.55 -6.06 9.79
N GLU A 123 15.70 -5.97 8.75
CA GLU A 123 15.85 -6.73 7.50
C GLU A 123 17.00 -6.19 6.63
N LEU A 124 17.13 -4.86 6.51
CA LEU A 124 17.98 -4.20 5.52
C LEU A 124 19.20 -3.49 6.10
N GLY A 125 19.21 -3.23 7.40
CA GLY A 125 20.26 -2.40 8.06
C GLY A 125 21.66 -3.02 8.07
N GLN A 126 21.85 -4.23 7.55
CA GLN A 126 23.15 -4.91 7.45
C GLN A 126 23.66 -5.03 6.01
N ILE A 127 23.00 -4.38 5.04
CA ILE A 127 23.49 -4.37 3.66
C ILE A 127 24.68 -3.43 3.59
N ASP A 128 25.82 -3.94 3.16
CA ASP A 128 27.05 -3.15 3.00
C ASP A 128 26.83 -1.95 2.06
N LEU A 129 27.44 -0.82 2.39
CA LEU A 129 27.36 0.44 1.62
C LEU A 129 25.97 1.05 1.52
N VAL A 130 24.99 0.58 2.32
CA VAL A 130 23.67 1.17 2.45
C VAL A 130 23.51 1.81 3.82
N SER A 131 23.21 3.12 3.83
CA SER A 131 22.88 3.87 5.05
C SER A 131 21.37 4.13 5.07
N MET A 132 20.68 3.76 6.15
CA MET A 132 19.23 3.89 6.23
C MET A 132 18.81 5.05 7.14
N VAL A 133 17.82 5.83 6.71
CA VAL A 133 17.16 6.88 7.48
C VAL A 133 15.65 6.76 7.30
N GLY A 134 14.95 6.24 8.32
CA GLY A 134 13.50 6.03 8.28
C GLY A 134 12.69 7.30 8.51
N TYR A 135 11.57 7.45 7.78
CA TYR A 135 10.59 8.53 7.92
C TYR A 135 9.24 7.97 8.34
N GLU A 136 8.84 8.21 9.60
CA GLU A 136 7.50 7.90 10.10
C GLU A 136 6.52 9.00 9.65
N GLN A 137 6.17 8.99 8.36
CA GLN A 137 5.36 10.04 7.72
C GLN A 137 4.46 9.45 6.62
N PRO A 138 3.37 10.16 6.24
CA PRO A 138 2.65 9.87 5.00
C PRO A 138 3.56 10.00 3.77
N TYR A 139 3.17 9.36 2.66
CA TYR A 139 4.00 9.20 1.46
C TYR A 139 4.58 10.51 0.93
N LEU A 140 3.74 11.52 0.68
CA LEU A 140 4.16 12.76 0.03
C LEU A 140 4.98 13.64 0.96
N GLU A 141 4.59 13.73 2.23
CA GLU A 141 5.33 14.49 3.26
C GLU A 141 6.71 13.90 3.49
N GLY A 142 6.80 12.57 3.60
CA GLY A 142 8.08 11.87 3.73
C GLY A 142 8.97 12.05 2.50
N LEU A 143 8.40 11.93 1.29
CA LEU A 143 9.14 12.16 0.05
C LEU A 143 9.64 13.61 -0.06
N GLN A 144 8.83 14.59 0.32
CA GLN A 144 9.24 16.00 0.37
C GLN A 144 10.42 16.20 1.33
N ALA A 145 10.37 15.58 2.52
CA ALA A 145 11.46 15.67 3.50
C ALA A 145 12.76 15.07 2.96
N VAL A 146 12.69 13.91 2.29
CA VAL A 146 13.85 13.27 1.63
C VAL A 146 14.45 14.20 0.57
N VAL A 147 13.61 14.77 -0.32
CA VAL A 147 14.08 15.64 -1.40
C VAL A 147 14.70 16.95 -0.88
N GLN A 148 14.18 17.50 0.22
CA GLN A 148 14.76 18.70 0.85
C GLN A 148 16.12 18.45 1.47
N GLY A 149 16.40 17.23 1.95
CA GLY A 149 17.66 16.85 2.60
C GLY A 149 18.76 16.40 1.64
N ARG A 150 18.49 16.21 0.34
CA ARG A 150 19.47 15.67 -0.62
C ARG A 150 20.38 16.74 -1.23
N ASN A 151 21.61 16.35 -1.61
CA ASN A 151 22.55 17.22 -2.29
C ASN A 151 22.12 17.56 -3.73
N ALA A 152 22.69 18.63 -4.29
CA ALA A 152 22.29 19.15 -5.60
C ALA A 152 22.61 18.20 -6.80
N GLY A 153 23.55 17.28 -6.65
CA GLY A 153 23.96 16.35 -7.72
C GLY A 153 23.39 14.94 -7.58
N ASP A 154 22.64 14.66 -6.49
CA ASP A 154 22.13 13.32 -6.22
C ASP A 154 20.81 13.11 -6.97
N HIS A 155 20.63 11.91 -7.55
CA HIS A 155 19.37 11.44 -8.11
C HIS A 155 18.61 10.60 -7.06
N LEU A 156 17.32 10.41 -7.29
CA LEU A 156 16.45 9.62 -6.44
C LEU A 156 15.70 8.55 -7.24
N LEU A 157 15.80 7.31 -6.80
CA LEU A 157 14.91 6.23 -7.18
C LEU A 157 13.80 6.17 -6.13
N VAL A 158 12.58 6.44 -6.52
CA VAL A 158 11.41 6.23 -5.68
C VAL A 158 10.86 4.84 -5.96
N LEU A 159 10.66 4.04 -4.94
CA LEU A 159 10.00 2.75 -5.02
C LEU A 159 8.55 2.88 -4.55
N PHE A 160 7.61 2.41 -5.36
CA PHE A 160 6.21 2.27 -4.98
C PHE A 160 5.72 0.88 -5.41
N LEU A 161 6.00 -0.09 -4.57
CA LEU A 161 5.90 -1.52 -4.84
C LEU A 161 4.56 -2.13 -4.40
N GLY A 162 4.37 -3.43 -4.66
CA GLY A 162 3.24 -4.20 -4.14
C GLY A 162 1.88 -3.83 -4.75
N SER A 163 1.86 -3.08 -5.84
CA SER A 163 0.62 -2.56 -6.44
C SER A 163 -0.22 -1.67 -5.50
N THR A 164 0.41 -0.99 -4.57
CA THR A 164 -0.25 -0.05 -3.65
C THR A 164 -1.02 1.03 -4.38
N ILE A 165 -0.58 1.41 -5.59
CA ILE A 165 -1.31 2.32 -6.49
C ILE A 165 -2.71 1.81 -6.84
N GLY A 166 -2.95 0.50 -6.81
CA GLY A 166 -4.24 -0.11 -7.05
C GLY A 166 -5.29 0.16 -5.96
N ASN A 167 -4.86 0.63 -4.78
CA ASN A 167 -5.77 0.98 -3.68
C ASN A 167 -6.40 2.37 -3.86
N PHE A 168 -5.90 3.15 -4.80
CA PHE A 168 -6.50 4.44 -5.18
C PHE A 168 -7.54 4.25 -6.28
N ASP A 169 -8.59 5.09 -6.29
CA ASP A 169 -9.39 5.25 -7.49
C ASP A 169 -8.50 5.76 -8.63
N ARG A 170 -8.84 5.42 -9.89
CA ARG A 170 -7.96 5.71 -11.03
C ARG A 170 -7.57 7.19 -11.15
N ALA A 171 -8.53 8.10 -10.95
CA ALA A 171 -8.25 9.54 -10.95
C ALA A 171 -7.35 9.95 -9.79
N ALA A 172 -7.64 9.47 -8.58
CA ALA A 172 -6.83 9.74 -7.39
C ALA A 172 -5.42 9.14 -7.51
N GLY A 173 -5.26 7.98 -8.16
CA GLY A 173 -3.96 7.38 -8.47
C GLY A 173 -3.13 8.24 -9.43
N GLU A 174 -3.75 8.78 -10.48
CA GLU A 174 -3.08 9.73 -11.38
C GLU A 174 -2.70 11.04 -10.67
N ASP A 175 -3.59 11.58 -9.81
CA ASP A 175 -3.29 12.78 -9.02
C ASP A 175 -2.14 12.53 -8.04
N PHE A 176 -2.09 11.35 -7.43
CA PHE A 176 -0.98 10.94 -6.58
C PHE A 176 0.33 10.86 -7.37
N LEU A 177 0.33 10.25 -8.55
CA LEU A 177 1.53 10.17 -9.40
C LEU A 177 1.98 11.56 -9.87
N ARG A 178 1.05 12.49 -10.20
CA ARG A 178 1.39 13.89 -10.50
C ARG A 178 2.03 14.57 -9.29
N ALA A 179 1.49 14.37 -8.09
CA ALA A 179 2.07 14.92 -6.86
C ALA A 179 3.47 14.37 -6.58
N VAL A 180 3.71 13.07 -6.80
CA VAL A 180 5.06 12.47 -6.73
C VAL A 180 5.98 13.13 -7.76
N ARG A 181 5.53 13.24 -9.02
CA ARG A 181 6.30 13.87 -10.11
C ARG A 181 6.69 15.31 -9.79
N ASP A 182 5.80 16.08 -9.19
CA ASP A 182 6.05 17.51 -8.88
C ASP A 182 7.07 17.71 -7.75
N ILE A 183 7.26 16.70 -6.89
CA ILE A 183 8.32 16.66 -5.87
C ILE A 183 9.68 16.30 -6.50
N LEU A 184 9.68 15.48 -7.55
CA LEU A 184 10.88 14.96 -8.20
C LEU A 184 11.51 15.96 -9.17
N ARG A 185 12.77 15.72 -9.53
CA ARG A 185 13.56 16.54 -10.47
C ARG A 185 13.85 15.73 -11.74
N PRO A 186 14.17 16.40 -12.85
CA PRO A 186 14.67 15.69 -14.03
C PRO A 186 15.84 14.77 -13.68
N GLY A 187 15.78 13.52 -14.15
CA GLY A 187 16.73 12.46 -13.82
C GLY A 187 16.38 11.61 -12.59
N ASP A 188 15.38 12.01 -11.81
CA ASP A 188 14.79 11.11 -10.79
C ASP A 188 13.90 10.06 -11.46
N VAL A 189 13.73 8.94 -10.79
CA VAL A 189 13.08 7.76 -11.34
C VAL A 189 12.08 7.19 -10.33
N LEU A 190 10.95 6.69 -10.81
CA LEU A 190 9.96 5.95 -10.04
C LEU A 190 9.90 4.50 -10.53
N LEU A 191 10.11 3.53 -9.65
CA LEU A 191 9.80 2.12 -9.92
C LEU A 191 8.43 1.81 -9.34
N LEU A 192 7.47 1.56 -10.23
CA LEU A 192 6.06 1.36 -9.91
C LEU A 192 5.66 -0.10 -10.12
N GLY A 193 5.30 -0.78 -9.03
CA GLY A 193 4.70 -2.12 -9.08
C GLY A 193 3.20 -2.05 -9.37
N THR A 194 2.72 -2.84 -10.33
CA THR A 194 1.30 -2.89 -10.71
C THR A 194 0.82 -4.33 -10.89
N ASP A 195 -0.28 -4.68 -10.22
CA ASP A 195 -0.97 -5.95 -10.42
C ASP A 195 -1.81 -5.88 -11.69
N LEU A 196 -1.62 -6.87 -12.58
CA LEU A 196 -2.24 -6.88 -13.90
C LEU A 196 -3.54 -7.68 -13.89
N GLU A 197 -4.38 -7.44 -14.90
CA GLU A 197 -5.59 -8.24 -15.14
C GLU A 197 -5.24 -9.71 -15.36
N LYS A 198 -6.02 -10.58 -14.76
CA LYS A 198 -5.91 -12.05 -14.87
C LYS A 198 -7.29 -12.68 -14.69
N ASP A 199 -7.38 -13.98 -14.70
CA ASP A 199 -8.63 -14.70 -14.43
C ASP A 199 -9.30 -14.22 -13.13
N VAL A 200 -10.60 -13.91 -13.22
CA VAL A 200 -11.38 -13.34 -12.11
C VAL A 200 -11.44 -14.30 -10.91
N THR A 201 -11.51 -15.61 -11.17
CA THR A 201 -11.53 -16.61 -10.09
C THR A 201 -10.23 -16.57 -9.29
N THR A 202 -9.09 -16.49 -9.98
CA THR A 202 -7.76 -16.35 -9.35
C THR A 202 -7.68 -15.06 -8.52
N GLN A 203 -8.20 -13.96 -9.07
CA GLN A 203 -8.21 -12.67 -8.37
C GLN A 203 -9.09 -12.71 -7.13
N LEU A 204 -10.31 -13.25 -7.23
CA LEU A 204 -11.22 -13.36 -6.09
C LEU A 204 -10.64 -14.27 -4.99
N LEU A 205 -10.00 -15.38 -5.37
CA LEU A 205 -9.39 -16.30 -4.42
C LEU A 205 -8.26 -15.64 -3.60
N ALA A 206 -7.50 -14.74 -4.22
CA ALA A 206 -6.43 -13.99 -3.54
C ALA A 206 -6.95 -13.05 -2.44
N TYR A 207 -8.19 -12.57 -2.56
CA TYR A 207 -8.81 -11.67 -1.58
C TYR A 207 -9.92 -12.34 -0.75
N ASN A 208 -10.14 -13.63 -0.94
CA ASN A 208 -11.09 -14.44 -0.18
C ASN A 208 -10.53 -15.85 0.00
N ASP A 209 -9.38 -15.93 0.64
CA ASP A 209 -8.63 -17.17 0.85
C ASP A 209 -9.38 -18.18 1.72
N PRO A 210 -9.26 -19.48 1.46
CA PRO A 210 -9.96 -20.53 2.21
C PRO A 210 -9.57 -20.62 3.68
N ALA A 211 -8.36 -20.12 4.05
CA ALA A 211 -7.89 -20.09 5.43
C ALA A 211 -8.51 -18.94 6.23
N GLY A 212 -9.16 -17.98 5.57
CA GLY A 212 -9.85 -16.85 6.20
C GLY A 212 -8.92 -15.78 6.76
N VAL A 213 -7.67 -15.72 6.32
CA VAL A 213 -6.70 -14.71 6.78
C VAL A 213 -7.09 -13.33 6.29
N THR A 214 -7.51 -13.21 5.02
CA THR A 214 -8.00 -11.95 4.45
C THR A 214 -9.29 -11.50 5.14
N ALA A 215 -10.18 -12.43 5.46
CA ALA A 215 -11.38 -12.13 6.25
C ALA A 215 -11.03 -11.56 7.64
N ALA A 216 -10.06 -12.18 8.33
CA ALA A 216 -9.57 -11.69 9.61
C ALA A 216 -8.94 -10.29 9.50
N PHE A 217 -8.15 -10.04 8.45
CA PHE A 217 -7.57 -8.73 8.15
C PHE A 217 -8.64 -7.66 7.97
N ASN A 218 -9.68 -7.95 7.18
CA ASN A 218 -10.77 -7.01 6.94
C ASN A 218 -11.61 -6.75 8.21
N LEU A 219 -11.97 -7.80 8.96
CA LEU A 219 -12.71 -7.68 10.22
C LEU A 219 -11.92 -6.95 11.33
N ASN A 220 -10.58 -7.00 11.29
CA ASN A 220 -9.74 -6.25 12.23
C ASN A 220 -10.02 -4.74 12.21
N LEU A 221 -10.50 -4.20 11.09
CA LEU A 221 -10.91 -2.79 11.03
C LEU A 221 -12.03 -2.48 12.03
N LEU A 222 -13.01 -3.36 12.19
CA LEU A 222 -14.08 -3.19 13.19
C LEU A 222 -13.55 -3.37 14.62
N VAL A 223 -12.61 -4.31 14.84
CA VAL A 223 -11.91 -4.48 16.12
C VAL A 223 -11.19 -3.18 16.48
N ARG A 224 -10.49 -2.58 15.53
CA ARG A 224 -9.80 -1.31 15.73
C ARG A 224 -10.77 -0.18 16.08
N ILE A 225 -11.89 -0.06 15.37
CA ILE A 225 -12.92 0.95 15.65
C ILE A 225 -13.49 0.73 17.07
N ASN A 226 -13.78 -0.51 17.47
CA ASN A 226 -14.22 -0.82 18.84
C ASN A 226 -13.18 -0.40 19.88
N ARG A 227 -11.91 -0.75 19.67
CA ARG A 227 -10.82 -0.46 20.60
C ARG A 227 -10.50 1.03 20.71
N GLU A 228 -10.38 1.73 19.58
CA GLU A 228 -9.87 3.10 19.54
C GLU A 228 -10.98 4.16 19.67
N LEU A 229 -12.20 3.85 19.21
CA LEU A 229 -13.33 4.79 19.20
C LEU A 229 -14.45 4.41 20.18
N GLY A 230 -14.27 3.33 20.95
CA GLY A 230 -15.23 2.86 21.93
C GLY A 230 -16.53 2.34 21.32
N ALA A 231 -16.48 1.83 20.10
CA ALA A 231 -17.66 1.31 19.40
C ALA A 231 -18.08 -0.07 19.93
N ASP A 232 -19.29 -0.48 19.56
CA ASP A 232 -19.90 -1.75 19.96
C ASP A 232 -20.23 -2.66 18.75
N PHE A 233 -19.38 -2.68 17.71
CA PHE A 233 -19.50 -3.66 16.62
C PHE A 233 -19.44 -5.08 17.17
N ASP A 234 -20.49 -5.88 16.91
CA ASP A 234 -20.44 -7.33 17.11
C ASP A 234 -19.86 -7.97 15.85
N LEU A 235 -18.64 -8.50 15.94
CA LEU A 235 -17.93 -9.07 14.81
C LEU A 235 -18.63 -10.32 14.24
N ALA A 236 -19.37 -11.07 15.06
CA ALA A 236 -20.12 -12.23 14.62
C ALA A 236 -21.30 -11.87 13.69
N LEU A 237 -21.67 -10.60 13.64
CA LEU A 237 -22.75 -10.07 12.79
C LEU A 237 -22.23 -9.40 11.51
N PHE A 238 -20.94 -9.49 11.24
CA PHE A 238 -20.33 -9.03 9.99
C PHE A 238 -19.53 -10.15 9.33
N GLU A 239 -19.60 -10.19 8.03
CA GLU A 239 -18.91 -11.16 7.18
C GLU A 239 -18.05 -10.45 6.14
N HIS A 240 -16.84 -10.95 5.92
CA HIS A 240 -16.00 -10.48 4.81
C HIS A 240 -16.57 -10.95 3.47
N GLU A 241 -16.54 -10.06 2.49
CA GLU A 241 -16.94 -10.34 1.12
C GLU A 241 -15.98 -9.66 0.15
N ALA A 242 -15.38 -10.45 -0.75
CA ALA A 242 -14.61 -9.93 -1.88
C ALA A 242 -15.47 -9.96 -3.15
N ARG A 243 -15.46 -8.88 -3.93
CA ARG A 243 -16.21 -8.70 -5.17
C ARG A 243 -15.29 -8.30 -6.30
N TRP A 244 -15.58 -8.77 -7.52
CA TRP A 244 -14.99 -8.24 -8.73
C TRP A 244 -15.92 -7.20 -9.37
N ASN A 245 -15.42 -5.98 -9.51
CA ASN A 245 -16.10 -4.93 -10.25
C ASN A 245 -15.60 -4.94 -11.70
N TYR A 246 -16.45 -5.38 -12.64
CA TYR A 246 -16.10 -5.50 -14.06
C TYR A 246 -15.88 -4.16 -14.76
N GLU A 247 -16.63 -3.13 -14.37
CA GLU A 247 -16.53 -1.79 -14.96
C GLU A 247 -15.22 -1.13 -14.60
N GLU A 248 -14.88 -1.16 -13.31
CA GLU A 248 -13.69 -0.53 -12.77
C GLU A 248 -12.44 -1.44 -12.80
N ARG A 249 -12.64 -2.74 -13.11
CA ARG A 249 -11.57 -3.75 -13.13
C ARG A 249 -10.76 -3.78 -11.84
N ARG A 250 -11.48 -3.95 -10.74
CA ARG A 250 -10.89 -4.01 -9.41
C ARG A 250 -11.54 -5.07 -8.54
N ILE A 251 -10.79 -5.57 -7.58
CA ILE A 251 -11.35 -6.24 -6.42
C ILE A 251 -11.82 -5.17 -5.44
N GLU A 252 -12.96 -5.41 -4.83
CA GLU A 252 -13.50 -4.64 -3.71
C GLU A 252 -13.65 -5.54 -2.50
N MET A 253 -13.11 -5.14 -1.36
CA MET A 253 -13.36 -5.80 -0.07
C MET A 253 -14.47 -5.08 0.67
N HIS A 254 -15.40 -5.85 1.18
CA HIS A 254 -16.55 -5.37 1.93
C HIS A 254 -16.69 -6.11 3.25
N LEU A 255 -17.31 -5.45 4.23
CA LEU A 255 -17.84 -6.06 5.45
C LEU A 255 -19.36 -6.01 5.36
N ARG A 256 -20.00 -7.16 5.21
CA ARG A 256 -21.44 -7.31 5.02
C ARG A 256 -22.15 -7.56 6.35
N SER A 257 -23.16 -6.77 6.68
CA SER A 257 -24.01 -6.98 7.84
C SER A 257 -24.93 -8.18 7.65
N MET A 258 -24.87 -9.14 8.57
CA MET A 258 -25.62 -10.40 8.50
C MET A 258 -27.07 -10.26 8.93
N GLN A 259 -27.40 -9.20 9.66
CA GLN A 259 -28.77 -8.89 10.10
C GLN A 259 -28.96 -7.39 10.28
N ARG A 260 -30.20 -6.98 10.52
CA ARG A 260 -30.48 -5.60 10.92
C ARG A 260 -29.92 -5.34 12.31
N GLN A 261 -29.08 -4.31 12.46
CA GLN A 261 -28.41 -3.95 13.69
C GLN A 261 -28.11 -2.46 13.78
N SER A 262 -27.78 -2.02 14.98
CA SER A 262 -27.39 -0.64 15.29
C SER A 262 -26.06 -0.67 16.02
N VAL A 263 -25.11 0.12 15.56
CA VAL A 263 -23.77 0.25 16.16
C VAL A 263 -23.60 1.67 16.68
N ASN A 264 -23.19 1.80 17.93
CA ASN A 264 -22.86 3.08 18.55
C ASN A 264 -21.35 3.29 18.51
N ILE A 265 -20.89 4.48 18.07
CA ILE A 265 -19.48 4.83 17.96
C ILE A 265 -19.27 6.17 18.70
N PRO A 266 -19.08 6.14 20.03
CA PRO A 266 -19.09 7.34 20.86
C PRO A 266 -18.07 8.41 20.45
N ALA A 267 -16.82 8.02 20.16
CA ALA A 267 -15.77 8.97 19.76
C ALA A 267 -16.07 9.66 18.42
N ALA A 268 -16.84 9.02 17.52
CA ALA A 268 -17.30 9.61 16.28
C ALA A 268 -18.63 10.36 16.42
N ASN A 269 -19.24 10.37 17.63
CA ASN A 269 -20.60 10.88 17.86
C ASN A 269 -21.58 10.38 16.79
N LEU A 270 -21.58 9.04 16.55
CA LEU A 270 -22.33 8.40 15.49
C LEU A 270 -23.07 7.16 16.03
N ARG A 271 -24.34 7.02 15.61
CA ARG A 271 -25.09 5.77 15.69
C ARG A 271 -25.43 5.32 14.29
N ALA A 272 -24.75 4.27 13.82
CA ALA A 272 -24.93 3.71 12.48
C ALA A 272 -25.96 2.57 12.52
N MET A 273 -26.97 2.62 11.63
CA MET A 273 -27.92 1.56 11.42
C MET A 273 -27.54 0.77 10.18
N PHE A 274 -27.49 -0.55 10.30
CA PHE A 274 -27.26 -1.45 9.18
C PHE A 274 -28.50 -2.33 8.96
N ASN A 275 -28.95 -2.46 7.72
CA ASN A 275 -29.89 -3.52 7.35
C ASN A 275 -29.12 -4.80 7.02
N GLN A 276 -29.83 -5.93 7.01
CA GLN A 276 -29.24 -7.17 6.51
C GLN A 276 -28.80 -7.00 5.04
N GLY A 277 -27.57 -7.42 4.74
CA GLY A 277 -26.97 -7.32 3.42
C GLY A 277 -26.30 -5.99 3.11
N GLU A 278 -26.49 -4.93 3.90
CA GLU A 278 -25.72 -3.68 3.73
C GLU A 278 -24.24 -3.92 3.96
N THR A 279 -23.41 -3.22 3.21
CA THR A 279 -21.96 -3.39 3.27
C THR A 279 -21.22 -2.11 3.62
N ILE A 280 -20.06 -2.28 4.24
CA ILE A 280 -19.03 -1.25 4.37
C ILE A 280 -17.92 -1.62 3.38
N TRP A 281 -17.65 -0.76 2.42
CA TRP A 281 -16.52 -0.93 1.51
C TRP A 281 -15.22 -0.51 2.21
N THR A 282 -14.23 -1.38 2.23
CA THR A 282 -13.02 -1.20 3.05
C THR A 282 -11.75 -1.07 2.23
N GLU A 283 -11.69 -1.68 1.05
CA GLU A 283 -10.51 -1.59 0.19
C GLU A 283 -10.87 -1.82 -1.28
N SER A 284 -10.14 -1.13 -2.16
CA SER A 284 -10.05 -1.41 -3.58
C SER A 284 -8.72 -2.01 -3.94
N SER A 285 -8.67 -2.83 -4.99
CA SER A 285 -7.44 -3.22 -5.65
C SER A 285 -7.64 -3.26 -7.16
N HIS A 286 -7.32 -2.13 -7.81
CA HIS A 286 -7.40 -1.99 -9.27
C HIS A 286 -6.37 -2.87 -9.96
N LYS A 287 -6.79 -3.46 -11.08
CA LYS A 287 -5.93 -4.25 -11.95
C LYS A 287 -5.69 -3.48 -13.24
N TYR A 288 -4.48 -3.58 -13.75
CA TYR A 288 -4.02 -2.78 -14.87
C TYR A 288 -3.74 -3.66 -16.09
N ARG A 289 -3.70 -3.04 -17.25
CA ARG A 289 -3.06 -3.61 -18.45
C ARG A 289 -1.71 -2.94 -18.65
N PRO A 290 -0.69 -3.65 -19.16
CA PRO A 290 0.65 -3.08 -19.33
C PRO A 290 0.64 -1.74 -20.06
N GLU A 291 -0.10 -1.66 -21.18
CA GLU A 291 -0.20 -0.45 -21.99
C GLU A 291 -0.97 0.70 -21.31
N GLU A 292 -1.83 0.40 -20.33
CA GLU A 292 -2.51 1.44 -19.53
C GLU A 292 -1.57 2.11 -18.56
N VAL A 293 -0.65 1.33 -17.97
CA VAL A 293 0.38 1.88 -17.07
C VAL A 293 1.29 2.84 -17.83
N VAL A 294 1.69 2.49 -19.07
CA VAL A 294 2.48 3.38 -19.92
C VAL A 294 1.73 4.69 -20.20
N ARG A 295 0.46 4.61 -20.60
CA ARG A 295 -0.37 5.80 -20.84
C ARG A 295 -0.62 6.62 -19.56
N MET A 296 -0.78 5.95 -18.41
CA MET A 296 -0.92 6.62 -17.11
C MET A 296 0.36 7.38 -16.75
N ALA A 297 1.52 6.78 -16.97
CA ALA A 297 2.81 7.45 -16.77
C ALA A 297 2.92 8.73 -17.63
N GLU A 298 2.61 8.65 -18.93
CA GLU A 298 2.64 9.81 -19.84
C GLU A 298 1.71 10.95 -19.38
N ARG A 299 0.47 10.62 -18.96
CA ARG A 299 -0.50 11.62 -18.46
C ARG A 299 -0.09 12.26 -17.15
N THR A 300 0.82 11.64 -16.41
CA THR A 300 1.28 12.11 -15.10
C THR A 300 2.69 12.71 -15.12
N GLY A 301 3.27 12.91 -16.34
CA GLY A 301 4.54 13.59 -16.54
C GLY A 301 5.76 12.67 -16.37
N PHE A 302 5.57 11.36 -16.56
CA PHE A 302 6.64 10.38 -16.62
C PHE A 302 6.72 9.75 -18.02
N ARG A 303 7.88 9.22 -18.34
CA ARG A 303 8.12 8.36 -19.50
C ARG A 303 8.49 6.96 -19.02
N CYS A 304 7.81 5.94 -19.51
CA CYS A 304 8.15 4.56 -19.21
C CYS A 304 9.42 4.16 -19.97
N GLU A 305 10.49 3.86 -19.26
CA GLU A 305 11.79 3.45 -19.78
C GLU A 305 11.95 1.94 -19.87
N GLY A 306 11.31 1.20 -18.95
CA GLY A 306 11.34 -0.25 -18.91
C GLY A 306 10.09 -0.81 -18.22
N GLN A 307 9.68 -2.00 -18.67
CA GLN A 307 8.58 -2.73 -18.10
C GLN A 307 8.92 -4.21 -18.06
N TRP A 308 8.93 -4.82 -16.87
CA TRP A 308 9.18 -6.24 -16.65
C TRP A 308 7.91 -6.89 -16.14
N ILE A 309 7.49 -7.97 -16.79
CA ILE A 309 6.22 -8.64 -16.51
C ILE A 309 6.49 -10.06 -16.02
N ASP A 310 5.92 -10.39 -14.86
CA ASP A 310 5.83 -11.77 -14.37
C ASP A 310 4.63 -12.45 -15.01
N GLU A 311 4.87 -13.45 -15.83
CA GLU A 311 3.82 -14.16 -16.56
C GLU A 311 3.07 -15.18 -15.69
N GLU A 312 3.68 -15.65 -14.61
CA GLU A 312 3.05 -16.62 -13.71
C GLU A 312 1.86 -16.04 -12.96
N TRP A 313 2.00 -14.79 -12.49
CA TRP A 313 0.94 -14.09 -11.74
C TRP A 313 0.32 -12.93 -12.51
N ALA A 314 0.90 -12.51 -13.62
CA ALA A 314 0.58 -11.26 -14.33
C ALA A 314 0.73 -10.04 -13.40
N PHE A 315 1.98 -9.67 -13.11
CA PHE A 315 2.39 -8.49 -12.35
C PHE A 315 3.48 -7.74 -13.13
N ALA A 316 3.55 -6.42 -13.02
CA ALA A 316 4.57 -5.64 -13.72
C ALA A 316 5.34 -4.73 -12.76
N GLN A 317 6.66 -4.64 -12.99
CA GLN A 317 7.49 -3.54 -12.53
C GLN A 317 7.70 -2.57 -13.69
N ASN A 318 7.48 -1.27 -13.43
CA ASN A 318 7.53 -0.22 -14.45
C ASN A 318 8.54 0.84 -14.02
N LEU A 319 9.61 1.03 -14.78
CA LEU A 319 10.60 2.08 -14.55
C LEU A 319 10.16 3.35 -15.24
N LEU A 320 9.80 4.36 -14.48
CA LEU A 320 9.23 5.62 -14.93
C LEU A 320 10.23 6.76 -14.67
N VAL A 321 10.66 7.43 -15.71
CA VAL A 321 11.60 8.56 -15.64
C VAL A 321 10.81 9.87 -15.69
N VAL A 322 11.20 10.85 -14.88
CA VAL A 322 10.63 12.22 -14.94
C VAL A 322 10.87 12.82 -16.32
N ALA A 323 9.78 13.14 -17.03
CA ALA A 323 9.81 13.70 -18.39
C ALA A 323 10.14 15.20 -18.39
#